data_c91fffbf2001181dfdfe352b70af92fb
#
_entry.id   c91fffbf2001181dfdfe352b70af92fb
#
_cell.length_a   1.000
_cell.length_b   1.000
_cell.length_c   1.000
_cell.angle_alpha   90.00
_cell.angle_beta   90.00
_cell.angle_gamma   90.00
#
_symmetry.space_group_name_H-M   'P 1'
#
loop_
_entity.id
_entity.type
_entity.pdbx_description
1 polymer ?
#
loop_
_entity_poly.entity_id
_entity_poly.type
_entity_poly.pdbx_seq_one_letter_code
_entity_poly.pdbx_strand_id
1 'polypeptide(L)'
;LKNPANTGRICWLLQLYPNAKFIHIHRNSYSVFSSTLKHYQKTMSAFAWQSYKGIDFEKITLRHYRLLMQRYFDDRASIPPENFYELSLDAVENDAIREIDKIYQHFLLPNRVSALELIDSYNKKLSNYRKNSYSMTQSQISNVLKHWGFVLKEYGYDVPDEIEVKD
;
A
#
# COMPACT_ATOMS: atom_id res chain seq x y z
N LEU A 1 -7.22 -3.11 13.02
CA LEU A 1 -7.43 -1.77 12.44
C LEU A 1 -6.77 -1.70 11.05
N LYS A 2 -7.52 -1.39 10.00
CA LYS A 2 -6.98 -1.17 8.65
C LYS A 2 -7.14 0.30 8.28
N ASN A 3 -6.00 1.04 8.17
CA ASN A 3 -5.99 2.42 7.69
C ASN A 3 -4.60 2.73 7.12
N PRO A 4 -4.47 3.24 5.89
CA PRO A 4 -3.18 3.62 5.30
C PRO A 4 -2.39 4.62 6.15
N ALA A 5 -3.07 5.53 6.87
CA ALA A 5 -2.40 6.49 7.75
C ALA A 5 -1.69 5.83 8.95
N ASN A 6 -2.04 4.60 9.31
CA ASN A 6 -1.37 3.86 10.39
C ASN A 6 0.07 3.50 10.04
N THR A 7 0.42 3.45 8.76
CA THR A 7 1.81 3.29 8.29
C THR A 7 2.75 4.34 8.90
N GLY A 8 2.30 5.58 9.08
CA GLY A 8 3.10 6.64 9.71
C GLY A 8 2.82 6.85 11.21
N ARG A 9 2.15 5.91 11.89
CA ARG A 9 1.73 6.03 13.30
C ARG A 9 2.22 4.89 14.18
N ILE A 10 3.25 4.17 13.76
CA ILE A 10 3.75 2.97 14.44
C ILE A 10 4.06 3.26 15.91
N CYS A 11 4.88 4.27 16.19
CA CYS A 11 5.25 4.60 17.58
C CYS A 11 4.04 4.93 18.47
N TRP A 12 3.05 5.64 17.95
CA TRP A 12 1.83 5.92 18.69
C TRP A 12 0.98 4.68 18.94
N LEU A 13 0.89 3.80 17.95
CA LEU A 13 0.17 2.55 18.09
C LEU A 13 0.85 1.62 19.10
N LEU A 14 2.17 1.56 19.11
CA LEU A 14 2.92 0.79 20.11
C LEU A 14 2.76 1.34 21.53
N GLN A 15 2.67 2.66 21.70
CA GLN A 15 2.39 3.26 23.01
C GLN A 15 1.00 2.87 23.55
N LEU A 16 -0.01 2.80 22.65
CA LEU A 16 -1.37 2.43 23.04
C LEU A 16 -1.57 0.92 23.13
N TYR A 17 -0.88 0.17 22.29
CA TYR A 17 -1.00 -1.28 22.13
C TYR A 17 0.39 -1.92 22.01
N PRO A 18 1.13 -2.09 23.11
CA PRO A 18 2.52 -2.59 23.10
C PRO A 18 2.72 -3.94 22.42
N ASN A 19 1.70 -4.78 22.45
CA ASN A 19 1.70 -6.13 21.85
C ASN A 19 0.99 -6.20 20.50
N ALA A 20 0.73 -5.06 19.86
CA ALA A 20 0.07 -5.03 18.55
C ALA A 20 0.89 -5.76 17.51
N LYS A 21 0.22 -6.53 16.66
CA LYS A 21 0.80 -7.15 15.48
C LYS A 21 0.60 -6.25 14.28
N PHE A 22 1.69 -5.99 13.55
CA PHE A 22 1.70 -5.11 12.38
C PHE A 22 1.89 -5.93 11.12
N ILE A 23 1.01 -5.75 10.17
CA ILE A 23 1.13 -6.27 8.81
C ILE A 23 1.25 -5.08 7.89
N HIS A 24 2.42 -4.93 7.25
CA HIS A 24 2.63 -3.91 6.23
C HIS A 24 2.56 -4.53 4.84
N ILE A 25 1.61 -4.04 4.04
CA ILE A 25 1.47 -4.48 2.64
C ILE A 25 1.94 -3.34 1.77
N HIS A 26 3.09 -3.52 1.11
CA HIS A 26 3.62 -2.56 0.17
C HIS A 26 3.20 -2.88 -1.27
N ARG A 27 3.22 -1.87 -2.12
CA ARG A 27 2.88 -1.98 -3.53
C ARG A 27 3.82 -1.10 -4.35
N ASN A 28 3.98 -1.43 -5.63
CA ASN A 28 4.75 -0.61 -6.56
C ASN A 28 4.31 0.85 -6.51
N SER A 29 5.26 1.75 -6.24
CA SER A 29 5.01 3.16 -5.97
C SER A 29 4.40 3.91 -7.16
N TYR A 30 4.70 3.54 -8.39
CA TYR A 30 4.08 4.10 -9.59
C TYR A 30 2.58 3.79 -9.64
N SER A 31 2.20 2.56 -9.32
CA SER A 31 0.79 2.15 -9.19
C SER A 31 0.09 2.88 -8.03
N VAL A 32 0.78 3.08 -6.90
CA VAL A 32 0.26 3.85 -5.76
C VAL A 32 0.00 5.30 -6.17
N PHE A 33 0.94 5.94 -6.87
CA PHE A 33 0.80 7.31 -7.35
C PHE A 33 -0.44 7.48 -8.24
N SER A 34 -0.54 6.66 -9.28
CA SER A 34 -1.65 6.72 -10.24
C SER A 34 -3.01 6.45 -9.58
N SER A 35 -3.05 5.46 -8.68
CA SER A 35 -4.26 5.12 -7.92
C SER A 35 -4.70 6.26 -7.00
N THR A 36 -3.74 6.92 -6.33
CA THR A 36 -4.01 8.01 -5.39
C THR A 36 -4.54 9.25 -6.12
N LEU A 37 -3.95 9.61 -7.28
CA LEU A 37 -4.46 10.71 -8.09
C LEU A 37 -5.90 10.47 -8.55
N LYS A 38 -6.18 9.27 -9.06
CA LYS A 38 -7.54 8.88 -9.47
C LYS A 38 -8.52 8.91 -8.28
N HIS A 39 -8.07 8.52 -7.10
CA HIS A 39 -8.86 8.60 -5.88
C HIS A 39 -9.19 10.06 -5.51
N TYR A 40 -8.20 10.96 -5.49
CA TYR A 40 -8.44 12.38 -5.23
C TYR A 40 -9.43 12.99 -6.20
N GLN A 41 -9.29 12.75 -7.50
CA GLN A 41 -10.21 13.26 -8.51
C GLN A 41 -11.65 12.83 -8.24
N LYS A 42 -11.87 11.56 -7.93
CA LYS A 42 -13.21 11.04 -7.61
C LYS A 42 -13.75 11.59 -6.29
N THR A 43 -12.93 11.60 -5.25
CA THR A 43 -13.35 11.99 -3.90
C THR A 43 -13.65 13.48 -3.84
N MET A 44 -12.80 14.32 -4.43
CA MET A 44 -13.02 15.77 -4.42
C MET A 44 -14.27 16.16 -5.22
N SER A 45 -14.51 15.53 -6.37
CA SER A 45 -15.73 15.82 -7.14
C SER A 45 -17.02 15.44 -6.40
N ALA A 46 -16.98 14.41 -5.53
CA ALA A 46 -18.14 13.91 -4.83
C ALA A 46 -18.38 14.56 -3.46
N PHE A 47 -17.31 14.96 -2.75
CA PHE A 47 -17.39 15.33 -1.33
C PHE A 47 -16.82 16.70 -1.00
N ALA A 48 -16.27 17.45 -1.95
CA ALA A 48 -15.74 18.78 -1.67
C ALA A 48 -16.88 19.79 -1.37
N TRP A 49 -16.82 20.40 -0.20
CA TRP A 49 -17.75 21.45 0.24
C TRP A 49 -17.30 22.85 -0.21
N GLN A 50 -16.06 22.97 -0.63
CA GLN A 50 -15.46 24.20 -1.12
C GLN A 50 -14.81 23.98 -2.48
N SER A 51 -14.53 25.07 -3.20
CA SER A 51 -13.80 24.99 -4.46
C SER A 51 -12.39 24.44 -4.20
N TYR A 52 -12.02 23.41 -4.96
CA TYR A 52 -10.68 22.83 -4.99
C TYR A 52 -9.93 23.16 -6.28
N LYS A 53 -10.41 24.15 -7.04
CA LYS A 53 -9.74 24.65 -8.24
C LYS A 53 -8.36 25.21 -7.86
N GLY A 54 -7.32 24.82 -8.57
CA GLY A 54 -5.94 25.24 -8.31
C GLY A 54 -5.20 24.36 -7.28
N ILE A 55 -5.82 23.33 -6.72
CA ILE A 55 -5.10 22.35 -5.89
C ILE A 55 -4.30 21.41 -6.80
N ASP A 56 -3.00 21.38 -6.58
CA ASP A 56 -2.08 20.45 -7.24
C ASP A 56 -2.06 19.11 -6.47
N PHE A 57 -2.95 18.19 -6.88
CA PHE A 57 -3.05 16.86 -6.28
C PHE A 57 -1.81 15.99 -6.51
N GLU A 58 -1.06 16.23 -7.60
CA GLU A 58 0.17 15.53 -7.88
C GLU A 58 1.23 15.88 -6.83
N LYS A 59 1.46 17.16 -6.60
CA LYS A 59 2.38 17.66 -5.58
C LYS A 59 2.01 17.19 -4.17
N ILE A 60 0.70 17.22 -3.86
CA ILE A 60 0.19 16.73 -2.57
C ILE A 60 0.48 15.25 -2.41
N THR A 61 0.18 14.42 -3.43
CA THR A 61 0.42 12.99 -3.41
C THR A 61 1.89 12.67 -3.22
N LEU A 62 2.78 13.31 -4.00
CA LEU A 62 4.22 13.13 -3.90
C LEU A 62 4.74 13.46 -2.49
N ARG A 63 4.28 14.57 -1.92
CA ARG A 63 4.70 15.00 -0.58
C ARG A 63 4.18 14.08 0.51
N HIS A 64 2.89 13.75 0.50
CA HIS A 64 2.27 12.95 1.58
C HIS A 64 2.81 11.54 1.64
N TYR A 65 2.93 10.86 0.50
CA TYR A 65 3.48 9.51 0.48
C TYR A 65 4.96 9.49 0.88
N ARG A 66 5.75 10.47 0.44
CA ARG A 66 7.14 10.61 0.86
C ARG A 66 7.26 10.71 2.38
N LEU A 67 6.50 11.62 3.01
CA LEU A 67 6.53 11.80 4.46
C LEU A 67 6.06 10.55 5.19
N LEU A 68 5.01 9.91 4.68
CA LEU A 68 4.47 8.66 5.24
C LEU A 68 5.52 7.55 5.25
N MET A 69 6.19 7.33 4.11
CA MET A 69 7.16 6.25 3.97
C MET A 69 8.47 6.55 4.69
N GLN A 70 8.91 7.81 4.74
CA GLN A 70 10.05 8.20 5.59
C GLN A 70 9.76 7.86 7.04
N ARG A 71 8.59 8.29 7.55
CA ARG A 71 8.19 7.98 8.93
C ARG A 71 8.08 6.48 9.18
N TYR A 72 7.55 5.73 8.22
CA TYR A 72 7.49 4.28 8.30
C TYR A 72 8.88 3.64 8.45
N PHE A 73 9.84 4.01 7.59
CA PHE A 73 11.19 3.45 7.65
C PHE A 73 11.93 3.84 8.92
N ASP A 74 11.71 5.04 9.45
CA ASP A 74 12.27 5.48 10.72
C ASP A 74 11.72 4.66 11.90
N ASP A 75 10.40 4.39 11.89
CA ASP A 75 9.69 3.82 13.04
C ASP A 75 9.62 2.28 13.01
N ARG A 76 9.70 1.62 11.84
CA ARG A 76 9.48 0.16 11.72
C ARG A 76 10.42 -0.68 12.57
N ALA A 77 11.66 -0.21 12.77
CA ALA A 77 12.64 -0.89 13.62
C ALA A 77 12.27 -0.93 15.11
N SER A 78 11.26 -0.13 15.53
CA SER A 78 10.72 -0.14 16.89
C SER A 78 9.72 -1.28 17.12
N ILE A 79 9.27 -1.95 16.06
CA ILE A 79 8.34 -3.09 16.18
C ILE A 79 9.17 -4.34 16.50
N PRO A 80 8.83 -5.10 17.57
CA PRO A 80 9.45 -6.39 17.81
C PRO A 80 9.29 -7.31 16.58
N PRO A 81 10.34 -8.03 16.14
CA PRO A 81 10.30 -8.84 14.92
C PRO A 81 9.13 -9.85 14.89
N GLU A 82 8.81 -10.44 16.03
CA GLU A 82 7.70 -11.38 16.18
C GLU A 82 6.32 -10.75 16.02
N ASN A 83 6.25 -9.42 16.10
CA ASN A 83 5.03 -8.63 15.92
C ASN A 83 4.96 -7.90 14.57
N PHE A 84 5.91 -8.14 13.69
CA PHE A 84 5.99 -7.48 12.40
C PHE A 84 6.04 -8.47 11.24
N TYR A 85 5.18 -8.25 10.25
CA TYR A 85 5.20 -8.99 8.99
C TYR A 85 5.04 -8.02 7.81
N GLU A 86 5.95 -8.12 6.84
CA GLU A 86 5.92 -7.27 5.64
C GLU A 86 5.82 -8.13 4.39
N LEU A 87 4.96 -7.72 3.45
CA LEU A 87 4.78 -8.43 2.20
C LEU A 87 4.34 -7.47 1.08
N SER A 88 4.59 -7.88 -0.17
CA SER A 88 4.09 -7.13 -1.32
C SER A 88 2.64 -7.49 -1.65
N LEU A 89 1.89 -6.52 -2.19
CA LEU A 89 0.56 -6.79 -2.74
C LEU A 89 0.63 -7.80 -3.88
N ASP A 90 1.68 -7.73 -4.72
CA ASP A 90 1.86 -8.65 -5.84
C ASP A 90 2.00 -10.10 -5.38
N ALA A 91 2.67 -10.35 -4.25
CA ALA A 91 2.75 -11.69 -3.66
C ALA A 91 1.36 -12.20 -3.24
N VAL A 92 0.54 -11.34 -2.63
CA VAL A 92 -0.85 -11.67 -2.24
C VAL A 92 -1.72 -11.92 -3.47
N GLU A 93 -1.57 -11.11 -4.51
CA GLU A 93 -2.34 -11.29 -5.75
C GLU A 93 -1.95 -12.57 -6.51
N ASN A 94 -0.70 -12.99 -6.42
CA ASN A 94 -0.23 -14.23 -7.04
C ASN A 94 -0.68 -15.48 -6.27
N ASP A 95 -0.60 -15.46 -4.93
CA ASP A 95 -1.03 -16.58 -4.09
C ASP A 95 -1.45 -16.10 -2.71
N ALA A 96 -2.69 -15.62 -2.61
CA ALA A 96 -3.25 -15.11 -1.36
C ALA A 96 -3.29 -16.16 -0.25
N ILE A 97 -3.58 -17.42 -0.59
CA ILE A 97 -3.68 -18.51 0.39
C ILE A 97 -2.32 -18.72 1.05
N ARG A 98 -1.27 -18.83 0.26
CA ARG A 98 0.10 -19.02 0.73
C ARG A 98 0.58 -17.84 1.60
N GLU A 99 0.34 -16.61 1.17
CA GLU A 99 0.80 -15.43 1.90
C GLU A 99 0.05 -15.25 3.22
N ILE A 100 -1.26 -15.50 3.24
CA ILE A 100 -2.05 -15.45 4.47
C ILE A 100 -1.66 -16.60 5.40
N ASP A 101 -1.37 -17.77 4.86
CA ASP A 101 -0.89 -18.91 5.66
C ASP A 101 0.42 -18.57 6.40
N LYS A 102 1.37 -17.93 5.72
CA LYS A 102 2.61 -17.44 6.35
C LYS A 102 2.33 -16.45 7.49
N ILE A 103 1.37 -15.53 7.31
CA ILE A 103 0.98 -14.58 8.36
C ILE A 103 0.42 -15.30 9.57
N TYR A 104 -0.47 -16.29 9.38
CA TYR A 104 -1.02 -17.10 10.48
C TYR A 104 0.06 -17.87 11.22
N GLN A 105 1.02 -18.44 10.51
CA GLN A 105 2.16 -19.13 11.10
C GLN A 105 3.07 -18.18 11.88
N HIS A 106 3.45 -17.05 11.28
CA HIS A 106 4.35 -16.07 11.88
C HIS A 106 3.80 -15.53 13.21
N PHE A 107 2.53 -15.16 13.23
CA PHE A 107 1.90 -14.60 14.43
C PHE A 107 1.28 -15.63 15.36
N LEU A 108 1.37 -16.93 15.05
CA LEU A 108 0.75 -18.02 15.79
C LEU A 108 -0.75 -17.79 16.01
N LEU A 109 -1.46 -17.35 14.96
CA LEU A 109 -2.87 -17.03 15.06
C LEU A 109 -3.73 -18.30 15.14
N PRO A 110 -4.83 -18.27 15.94
CA PRO A 110 -5.74 -19.40 16.04
C PRO A 110 -6.57 -19.57 14.76
N ASN A 111 -7.21 -20.75 14.62
CA ASN A 111 -8.17 -21.07 13.56
C ASN A 111 -7.59 -20.96 12.11
N ARG A 112 -6.29 -21.23 11.96
CA ARG A 112 -5.57 -21.15 10.67
C ARG A 112 -6.28 -21.94 9.57
N VAL A 113 -6.63 -23.20 9.80
CA VAL A 113 -7.23 -24.06 8.77
C VAL A 113 -8.55 -23.48 8.28
N SER A 114 -9.47 -23.18 9.19
CA SER A 114 -10.78 -22.59 8.85
C SER A 114 -10.66 -21.25 8.13
N ALA A 115 -9.68 -20.42 8.51
CA ALA A 115 -9.44 -19.16 7.82
C ALA A 115 -8.99 -19.36 6.38
N LEU A 116 -8.08 -20.31 6.12
CA LEU A 116 -7.61 -20.59 4.76
C LEU A 116 -8.71 -21.17 3.86
N GLU A 117 -9.59 -22.03 4.40
CA GLU A 117 -10.77 -22.54 3.68
C GLU A 117 -11.73 -21.42 3.28
N LEU A 118 -11.97 -20.45 4.18
CA LEU A 118 -12.82 -19.28 3.88
C LEU A 118 -12.21 -18.40 2.82
N ILE A 119 -10.89 -18.18 2.85
CA ILE A 119 -10.18 -17.38 1.87
C ILE A 119 -10.18 -18.05 0.50
N ASP A 120 -9.96 -19.35 0.43
CA ASP A 120 -10.05 -20.11 -0.81
C ASP A 120 -11.44 -19.98 -1.45
N SER A 121 -12.49 -20.14 -0.63
CA SER A 121 -13.88 -19.96 -1.05
C SER A 121 -14.16 -18.54 -1.56
N TYR A 122 -13.57 -17.53 -0.93
CA TYR A 122 -13.69 -16.13 -1.33
C TYR A 122 -12.96 -15.84 -2.64
N ASN A 123 -11.73 -16.33 -2.80
CA ASN A 123 -10.93 -16.16 -4.01
C ASN A 123 -11.61 -16.76 -5.24
N LYS A 124 -12.25 -17.90 -5.10
CA LYS A 124 -13.04 -18.53 -6.19
C LYS A 124 -14.17 -17.62 -6.68
N LYS A 125 -14.76 -16.80 -5.81
CA LYS A 125 -15.80 -15.82 -6.17
C LYS A 125 -15.24 -14.56 -6.85
N LEU A 126 -13.96 -14.24 -6.63
CA LEU A 126 -13.28 -13.06 -7.19
C LEU A 126 -12.64 -13.29 -8.55
N SER A 127 -12.81 -14.46 -9.17
CA SER A 127 -12.17 -14.84 -10.44
C SER A 127 -12.40 -13.85 -11.62
N ASN A 128 -13.39 -12.98 -11.53
CA ASN A 128 -13.72 -11.96 -12.54
C ASN A 128 -13.19 -10.55 -12.21
N TYR A 129 -12.40 -10.38 -11.14
CA TYR A 129 -11.85 -9.07 -10.81
C TYR A 129 -10.79 -8.65 -11.82
N ARG A 130 -11.02 -7.49 -12.47
CA ARG A 130 -10.03 -6.88 -13.38
C ARG A 130 -9.25 -5.80 -12.65
N LYS A 131 -7.93 -5.86 -12.73
CA LYS A 131 -7.04 -4.80 -12.22
C LYS A 131 -7.30 -3.49 -12.97
N ASN A 132 -7.14 -2.38 -12.26
CA ASN A 132 -7.18 -1.07 -12.90
C ASN A 132 -5.91 -0.92 -13.77
N SER A 133 -6.09 -0.49 -15.01
CA SER A 133 -4.99 0.03 -15.83
C SER A 133 -4.73 1.49 -15.48
N TYR A 134 -3.48 1.90 -15.57
CA TYR A 134 -3.05 3.26 -15.31
C TYR A 134 -2.21 3.77 -16.47
N SER A 135 -2.26 5.09 -16.69
CA SER A 135 -1.34 5.77 -17.58
C SER A 135 -0.61 6.87 -16.83
N MET A 136 0.65 7.11 -17.17
CA MET A 136 1.49 8.16 -16.58
C MET A 136 2.24 8.89 -17.68
N THR A 137 2.46 10.19 -17.48
CA THR A 137 3.38 10.95 -18.34
C THR A 137 4.83 10.68 -17.94
N GLN A 138 5.77 10.93 -18.87
CA GLN A 138 7.20 10.82 -18.57
C GLN A 138 7.61 11.74 -17.41
N SER A 139 6.99 12.92 -17.30
CA SER A 139 7.20 13.85 -16.18
C SER A 139 6.76 13.24 -14.84
N GLN A 140 5.60 12.59 -14.80
CA GLN A 140 5.10 11.92 -13.59
C GLN A 140 6.01 10.77 -13.15
N ILE A 141 6.50 9.97 -14.09
CA ILE A 141 7.47 8.89 -13.82
C ILE A 141 8.73 9.48 -13.20
N SER A 142 9.28 10.54 -13.81
CA SER A 142 10.47 11.23 -13.29
C SER A 142 10.25 11.83 -11.90
N ASN A 143 9.07 12.39 -11.64
CA ASN A 143 8.71 12.94 -10.33
C ASN A 143 8.59 11.84 -9.26
N VAL A 144 7.96 10.71 -9.58
CA VAL A 144 7.90 9.56 -8.66
C VAL A 144 9.32 9.08 -8.34
N LEU A 145 10.17 8.87 -9.34
CA LEU A 145 11.55 8.47 -9.13
C LEU A 145 12.32 9.46 -8.24
N LYS A 146 12.18 10.77 -8.52
CA LYS A 146 12.84 11.83 -7.75
C LYS A 146 12.40 11.87 -6.29
N HIS A 147 11.11 11.73 -6.01
CA HIS A 147 10.55 11.91 -4.67
C HIS A 147 10.47 10.61 -3.86
N TRP A 148 10.31 9.46 -4.53
CA TRP A 148 10.07 8.15 -3.90
C TRP A 148 11.12 7.11 -4.28
N GLY A 149 12.22 7.50 -4.92
CA GLY A 149 13.31 6.61 -5.32
C GLY A 149 13.86 5.77 -4.16
N PHE A 150 13.82 6.29 -2.93
CA PHE A 150 14.23 5.53 -1.73
C PHE A 150 13.28 4.36 -1.44
N VAL A 151 11.97 4.48 -1.70
CA VAL A 151 10.99 3.41 -1.56
C VAL A 151 11.16 2.38 -2.69
N LEU A 152 11.32 2.88 -3.93
CA LEU A 152 11.55 2.03 -5.09
C LEU A 152 12.79 1.15 -4.90
N LYS A 153 13.88 1.76 -4.40
CA LYS A 153 15.13 1.05 -4.11
C LYS A 153 14.97 0.02 -2.99
N GLU A 154 14.27 0.37 -1.92
CA GLU A 154 14.05 -0.53 -0.77
C GLU A 154 13.33 -1.81 -1.18
N TYR A 155 12.30 -1.70 -2.03
CA TYR A 155 11.48 -2.83 -2.44
C TYR A 155 11.83 -3.40 -3.82
N GLY A 156 12.82 -2.85 -4.52
CA GLY A 156 13.24 -3.32 -5.83
C GLY A 156 12.18 -3.10 -6.92
N TYR A 157 11.44 -1.99 -6.87
CA TYR A 157 10.40 -1.70 -7.84
C TYR A 157 10.90 -0.86 -9.00
N ASP A 158 10.59 -1.33 -10.22
CA ASP A 158 10.72 -0.58 -11.47
C ASP A 158 9.36 -0.11 -11.97
N VAL A 159 9.35 0.64 -13.09
CA VAL A 159 8.10 1.03 -13.77
C VAL A 159 7.39 -0.24 -14.23
N PRO A 160 6.15 -0.49 -13.78
CA PRO A 160 5.42 -1.69 -14.18
C PRO A 160 5.03 -1.66 -15.65
N ASP A 161 5.08 -2.81 -16.33
CA ASP A 161 4.68 -2.96 -17.74
C ASP A 161 3.21 -2.59 -17.99
N GLU A 162 2.36 -2.70 -16.96
CA GLU A 162 0.93 -2.35 -17.05
C GLU A 162 0.68 -0.83 -17.06
N ILE A 163 1.70 0.00 -16.84
CA ILE A 163 1.56 1.47 -16.91
C ILE A 163 1.85 1.93 -18.33
N GLU A 164 0.81 2.41 -19.00
CA GLU A 164 0.93 3.08 -20.29
C GLU A 164 1.63 4.43 -20.13
N VAL A 165 2.80 4.58 -20.75
CA VAL A 165 3.54 5.85 -20.73
C VAL A 165 2.99 6.75 -21.84
N LYS A 166 2.55 7.95 -21.48
CA LYS A 166 2.06 8.98 -22.40
C LYS A 166 3.06 10.12 -22.50
N ASP A 167 3.20 10.62 -23.69
CA ASP A 167 4.02 11.82 -23.97
C ASP A 167 3.42 13.10 -23.37
#